data_cc78eb65eda29cbd851ec80f8f48ba4e
#
_entry.id   cc78eb65eda29cbd851ec80f8f48ba4e
#
_cell.length_a   1.000
_cell.length_b   1.000
_cell.length_c   1.000
_cell.angle_alpha   90.00
_cell.angle_beta   90.00
_cell.angle_gamma   90.00
#
_symmetry.space_group_name_H-M   'P 1'
#
loop_
_entity.id
_entity.type
_entity.pdbx_description
1 polymer ?
#
loop_
_entity_poly.entity_id
_entity_poly.type
_entity_poly.pdbx_seq_one_letter_code
_entity_poly.pdbx_strand_id
1 'polypeptide(L)'
;MKRLIAFAISAALPLLAFIPAMTSCSERITDDTGIGEDGKPSGPENGGAGESFEITVTELHCKSGDVDIYGQLYTPEGKEGRLPVIVLSHSSSLTHAAMAPYAKYLSGRGYAAYCFDFCGACNSSKSTGRSTDEMTVFTEVEDLEIVLGQIRSLDIVDPDNVFVLGSSQGGLVTALTAEKHSADIKGMILFYPAFNMPELISKFTSSSGTGSFPGWQGGTGSGFGNMGMSDAFVNSIKDYDVYANIGTYQNDIIILHGTNDFLVDIKYSEKAVEKYPSAVLYPIQGGSHGFNNENLNGMASMVGGEKDDVVMPYVFDYLAECTGQPD
;
A
#
# COMPACT_ATOMS: atom_id res chain seq x y z
N MET A 1 6.05 79.26 6.54
CA MET A 1 6.39 78.01 7.18
C MET A 1 5.82 76.82 6.36
N LYS A 2 6.62 76.28 5.45
CA LYS A 2 6.24 75.14 4.59
C LYS A 2 6.92 73.90 5.15
N ARG A 3 6.12 72.93 5.60
CA ARG A 3 6.61 71.62 6.02
C ARG A 3 6.76 70.73 4.79
N LEU A 4 7.98 70.24 4.51
CA LEU A 4 8.25 69.15 3.58
C LEU A 4 7.86 67.82 4.23
N ILE A 5 7.09 67.03 3.52
CA ILE A 5 6.81 65.64 3.85
C ILE A 5 7.71 64.80 2.92
N ALA A 6 8.64 64.06 3.52
CA ALA A 6 9.48 63.11 2.81
C ALA A 6 8.75 61.76 2.70
N PHE A 7 8.53 61.32 1.47
CA PHE A 7 8.06 59.95 1.18
C PHE A 7 9.26 59.00 1.15
N ALA A 8 9.27 58.05 2.09
CA ALA A 8 10.19 56.93 2.04
C ALA A 8 9.60 55.83 1.14
N ILE A 9 10.23 55.57 0.01
CA ILE A 9 9.91 54.43 -0.87
C ILE A 9 10.65 53.21 -0.33
N SER A 10 9.90 52.30 0.29
CA SER A 10 10.41 51.00 0.68
C SER A 10 10.38 50.10 -0.56
N ALA A 11 11.55 49.76 -1.07
CA ALA A 11 11.70 48.74 -2.11
C ALA A 11 11.64 47.37 -1.48
N ALA A 12 10.51 46.66 -1.65
CA ALA A 12 10.41 45.26 -1.33
C ALA A 12 11.07 44.43 -2.45
N LEU A 13 12.20 43.78 -2.14
CA LEU A 13 12.74 42.74 -2.99
C LEU A 13 11.82 41.51 -2.90
N PRO A 14 11.47 40.88 -4.03
CA PRO A 14 10.82 39.58 -3.99
C PRO A 14 11.83 38.54 -3.54
N LEU A 15 11.54 37.86 -2.42
CA LEU A 15 12.20 36.64 -1.99
C LEU A 15 11.80 35.55 -2.99
N LEU A 16 12.67 35.24 -3.94
CA LEU A 16 12.57 34.04 -4.75
C LEU A 16 12.77 32.84 -3.82
N ALA A 17 11.69 32.23 -3.40
CA ALA A 17 11.72 30.92 -2.79
C ALA A 17 12.24 29.92 -3.84
N PHE A 18 13.45 29.44 -3.62
CA PHE A 18 14.00 28.29 -4.32
C PHE A 18 13.18 27.07 -3.85
N ILE A 19 12.19 26.66 -4.64
CA ILE A 19 11.56 25.35 -4.51
C ILE A 19 12.55 24.38 -5.18
N PRO A 20 13.18 23.45 -4.44
CA PRO A 20 13.92 22.40 -5.12
C PRO A 20 12.93 21.63 -6.00
N ALA A 21 13.21 21.57 -7.29
CA ALA A 21 12.48 20.72 -8.20
C ALA A 21 12.61 19.27 -7.67
N MET A 22 11.52 18.73 -7.12
CA MET A 22 11.41 17.30 -6.90
C MET A 22 11.41 16.67 -8.28
N THR A 23 12.51 16.01 -8.62
CA THR A 23 12.60 15.21 -9.83
C THR A 23 11.69 14.02 -9.61
N SER A 24 10.54 14.00 -10.28
CA SER A 24 9.65 12.84 -10.33
C SER A 24 10.38 11.70 -11.04
N CYS A 25 10.32 10.50 -10.47
CA CYS A 25 10.85 9.30 -11.10
C CYS A 25 10.17 8.97 -12.44
N SER A 26 9.06 9.65 -12.76
CA SER A 26 8.17 9.31 -13.89
C SER A 26 8.69 9.73 -15.28
N GLU A 27 9.84 10.38 -15.43
CA GLU A 27 10.28 10.88 -16.75
C GLU A 27 10.80 9.83 -17.73
N ARG A 28 10.77 8.52 -17.44
CA ARG A 28 11.36 7.50 -18.31
C ARG A 28 10.53 6.25 -18.61
N ILE A 29 9.29 6.16 -18.24
CA ILE A 29 8.44 5.02 -18.62
C ILE A 29 7.43 5.47 -19.69
N THR A 30 7.90 6.12 -20.74
CA THR A 30 7.14 6.29 -21.99
C THR A 30 7.96 5.69 -23.11
N ASP A 31 7.43 4.61 -23.68
CA ASP A 31 7.81 3.94 -24.93
C ASP A 31 8.55 2.60 -24.84
N ASP A 32 8.38 1.82 -23.79
CA ASP A 32 8.60 0.38 -23.98
C ASP A 32 7.33 -0.40 -23.60
N THR A 33 6.41 -0.49 -24.54
CA THR A 33 5.44 -1.57 -24.57
C THR A 33 6.22 -2.83 -24.93
N GLY A 34 7.00 -3.33 -23.99
CA GLY A 34 7.84 -4.51 -24.15
C GLY A 34 7.02 -5.76 -24.45
N ILE A 35 6.52 -5.82 -25.68
CA ILE A 35 6.02 -7.05 -26.29
C ILE A 35 7.18 -7.53 -27.16
N GLY A 36 7.92 -8.53 -26.69
CA GLY A 36 8.90 -9.23 -27.51
C GLY A 36 8.25 -9.78 -28.78
N GLU A 37 9.04 -10.07 -29.82
CA GLU A 37 8.58 -10.62 -31.09
C GLU A 37 7.78 -11.93 -30.97
N ASP A 38 7.71 -12.52 -29.77
CA ASP A 38 6.96 -13.74 -29.41
C ASP A 38 5.65 -13.45 -28.62
N GLY A 39 5.27 -12.17 -28.46
CA GLY A 39 4.02 -11.77 -27.80
C GLY A 39 4.01 -11.95 -26.28
N LYS A 40 5.17 -12.16 -25.66
CA LYS A 40 5.34 -12.15 -24.21
C LYS A 40 5.73 -10.77 -23.71
N PRO A 41 5.16 -10.29 -22.58
CA PRO A 41 5.70 -9.11 -21.92
C PRO A 41 7.16 -9.40 -21.56
N SER A 42 8.09 -8.59 -22.02
CA SER A 42 9.44 -8.57 -21.48
C SER A 42 9.32 -8.02 -20.07
N GLY A 43 9.29 -8.92 -19.10
CA GLY A 43 9.55 -8.55 -17.73
C GLY A 43 10.97 -7.97 -17.60
N PRO A 44 11.29 -7.27 -16.49
CA PRO A 44 12.62 -6.73 -16.29
C PRO A 44 13.67 -7.81 -16.54
N GLU A 45 14.57 -7.55 -17.50
CA GLU A 45 15.69 -8.44 -17.79
C GLU A 45 16.64 -8.35 -16.60
N ASN A 46 16.73 -9.43 -15.84
CA ASN A 46 17.58 -9.62 -14.68
C ASN A 46 17.17 -8.82 -13.43
N GLY A 47 16.48 -9.48 -12.52
CA GLY A 47 16.73 -9.22 -11.12
C GLY A 47 18.22 -9.44 -10.87
N GLY A 48 19.02 -8.37 -10.94
CA GLY A 48 20.46 -8.42 -10.73
C GLY A 48 20.76 -9.19 -9.45
N ALA A 49 21.86 -9.93 -9.41
CA ALA A 49 22.39 -10.51 -8.19
C ALA A 49 22.90 -9.36 -7.30
N GLY A 50 21.97 -8.52 -6.82
CA GLY A 50 22.23 -7.48 -5.84
C GLY A 50 22.73 -8.10 -4.54
N GLU A 51 23.34 -7.29 -3.71
CA GLU A 51 23.82 -7.71 -2.41
C GLU A 51 22.67 -8.31 -1.59
N SER A 52 22.83 -9.53 -1.07
CA SER A 52 21.84 -10.19 -0.23
C SER A 52 22.25 -10.09 1.22
N PHE A 53 21.35 -9.62 2.07
CA PHE A 53 21.58 -9.43 3.49
C PHE A 53 20.92 -10.55 4.33
N GLU A 54 21.58 -10.97 5.40
CA GLU A 54 20.91 -11.66 6.48
C GLU A 54 19.91 -10.72 7.16
N ILE A 55 18.88 -11.26 7.79
CA ILE A 55 17.74 -10.48 8.26
C ILE A 55 17.55 -10.64 9.75
N THR A 56 17.55 -9.54 10.47
CA THR A 56 17.07 -9.49 11.86
C THR A 56 15.59 -9.13 11.88
N VAL A 57 14.79 -9.87 12.67
CA VAL A 57 13.36 -9.61 12.88
C VAL A 57 13.12 -9.20 14.33
N THR A 58 12.53 -8.04 14.53
CA THR A 58 12.25 -7.49 15.88
C THR A 58 10.75 -7.22 16.01
N GLU A 59 10.14 -7.69 17.10
CA GLU A 59 8.77 -7.28 17.43
C GLU A 59 8.76 -5.81 17.83
N LEU A 60 7.83 -5.06 17.27
CA LEU A 60 7.70 -3.63 17.52
C LEU A 60 6.22 -3.25 17.63
N HIS A 61 5.89 -2.52 18.68
CA HIS A 61 4.55 -2.03 18.93
C HIS A 61 4.44 -0.54 18.65
N CYS A 62 3.44 -0.14 17.87
CA CYS A 62 3.10 1.25 17.61
C CYS A 62 1.87 1.64 18.45
N LYS A 63 1.97 2.70 19.27
CA LYS A 63 0.95 3.02 20.27
C LYS A 63 0.42 4.44 20.13
N SER A 64 -0.90 4.59 20.34
CA SER A 64 -1.57 5.88 20.48
C SER A 64 -2.80 5.75 21.37
N GLY A 65 -2.80 6.38 22.53
CA GLY A 65 -3.86 6.21 23.53
C GLY A 65 -4.00 4.74 23.95
N ASP A 66 -5.19 4.19 23.81
CA ASP A 66 -5.51 2.79 24.13
C ASP A 66 -5.19 1.82 22.98
N VAL A 67 -4.82 2.32 21.80
CA VAL A 67 -4.46 1.52 20.63
C VAL A 67 -3.02 1.06 20.74
N ASP A 68 -2.80 -0.26 20.63
CA ASP A 68 -1.49 -0.90 20.62
C ASP A 68 -1.38 -1.80 19.39
N ILE A 69 -0.66 -1.35 18.38
CA ILE A 69 -0.51 -2.02 17.09
C ILE A 69 0.74 -2.89 17.13
N TYR A 70 0.54 -4.20 17.10
CA TYR A 70 1.61 -5.19 16.99
C TYR A 70 2.14 -5.27 15.58
N GLY A 71 3.45 -5.39 15.43
CA GLY A 71 4.08 -5.68 14.15
C GLY A 71 5.48 -6.24 14.28
N GLN A 72 6.09 -6.52 13.14
CA GLN A 72 7.44 -7.02 13.02
C GLN A 72 8.25 -6.14 12.08
N LEU A 73 9.38 -5.67 12.58
CA LEU A 73 10.37 -4.91 11.83
C LEU A 73 11.47 -5.85 11.35
N TYR A 74 11.64 -5.91 10.05
CA TYR A 74 12.68 -6.66 9.34
C TYR A 74 13.78 -5.68 8.94
N THR A 75 15.02 -5.99 9.29
CA THR A 75 16.17 -5.13 8.99
C THR A 75 17.32 -5.95 8.42
N PRO A 76 18.02 -5.44 7.38
CA PRO A 76 19.21 -6.06 6.83
C PRO A 76 20.36 -5.99 7.84
N GLU A 77 21.03 -7.11 8.12
CA GLU A 77 22.20 -7.15 9.01
C GLU A 77 23.41 -6.52 8.34
N GLY A 78 24.16 -5.74 9.11
CA GLY A 78 25.44 -5.17 8.67
C GLY A 78 25.31 -3.99 7.69
N LYS A 79 24.11 -3.58 7.28
CA LYS A 79 23.95 -2.38 6.46
C LYS A 79 24.05 -1.14 7.32
N GLU A 80 24.98 -0.25 6.98
CA GLU A 80 25.24 0.97 7.71
C GLU A 80 24.34 2.12 7.26
N GLY A 81 24.11 3.09 8.17
CA GLY A 81 23.33 4.29 7.91
C GLY A 81 21.83 4.12 8.16
N ARG A 82 21.06 5.14 7.79
CA ARG A 82 19.60 5.08 7.83
C ARG A 82 19.08 4.36 6.59
N LEU A 83 18.04 3.58 6.78
CA LEU A 83 17.48 2.70 5.76
C LEU A 83 16.18 3.28 5.20
N PRO A 84 15.96 3.25 3.88
CA PRO A 84 14.63 3.34 3.33
C PRO A 84 13.73 2.28 3.96
N VAL A 85 12.47 2.63 4.27
CA VAL A 85 11.54 1.71 4.92
C VAL A 85 10.27 1.55 4.11
N ILE A 86 9.77 0.31 4.05
CA ILE A 86 8.47 -0.01 3.48
C ILE A 86 7.55 -0.48 4.61
N VAL A 87 6.41 0.19 4.78
CA VAL A 87 5.33 -0.21 5.69
C VAL A 87 4.30 -1.00 4.92
N LEU A 88 4.02 -2.24 5.37
CA LEU A 88 3.21 -3.21 4.64
C LEU A 88 1.87 -3.45 5.33
N SER A 89 0.78 -3.17 4.62
CA SER A 89 -0.62 -3.32 5.03
C SER A 89 -1.24 -4.59 4.44
N HIS A 90 -1.71 -5.49 5.30
CA HIS A 90 -2.27 -6.79 4.88
C HIS A 90 -3.70 -6.69 4.34
N SER A 91 -4.13 -7.74 3.65
CA SER A 91 -5.50 -7.91 3.13
C SER A 91 -6.52 -8.17 4.25
N SER A 92 -7.81 -8.07 3.91
CA SER A 92 -8.94 -8.30 4.81
C SER A 92 -8.81 -9.61 5.59
N SER A 93 -9.11 -9.54 6.89
CA SER A 93 -9.14 -10.70 7.80
C SER A 93 -7.82 -11.47 7.92
N LEU A 94 -6.70 -10.86 7.52
CA LEU A 94 -5.36 -11.42 7.68
C LEU A 94 -4.60 -10.74 8.84
N THR A 95 -3.32 -11.00 8.92
CA THR A 95 -2.38 -10.45 9.92
C THR A 95 -1.05 -10.08 9.24
N HIS A 96 -0.12 -9.50 9.99
CA HIS A 96 1.26 -9.24 9.54
C HIS A 96 1.92 -10.46 8.87
N ALA A 97 1.54 -11.67 9.28
CA ALA A 97 2.10 -12.91 8.72
C ALA A 97 1.88 -13.03 7.20
N ALA A 98 0.82 -12.41 6.68
CA ALA A 98 0.54 -12.36 5.25
C ALA A 98 1.56 -11.52 4.48
N MET A 99 2.12 -10.49 5.11
CA MET A 99 3.10 -9.59 4.49
C MET A 99 4.54 -9.97 4.83
N ALA A 100 4.75 -10.89 5.77
CA ALA A 100 6.09 -11.32 6.20
C ALA A 100 6.99 -11.88 5.07
N PRO A 101 6.50 -12.63 4.06
CA PRO A 101 7.33 -13.03 2.92
C PRO A 101 7.87 -11.81 2.15
N TYR A 102 7.02 -10.82 1.86
CA TYR A 102 7.44 -9.60 1.16
C TYR A 102 8.42 -8.77 2.00
N ALA A 103 8.17 -8.66 3.32
CA ALA A 103 9.09 -7.98 4.23
C ALA A 103 10.48 -8.63 4.23
N LYS A 104 10.55 -9.97 4.14
CA LYS A 104 11.82 -10.71 4.02
C LYS A 104 12.50 -10.43 2.68
N TYR A 105 11.77 -10.46 1.57
CA TYR A 105 12.32 -10.12 0.25
C TYR A 105 12.94 -8.71 0.27
N LEU A 106 12.21 -7.71 0.77
CA LEU A 106 12.65 -6.33 0.85
C LEU A 106 13.89 -6.18 1.75
N SER A 107 13.86 -6.81 2.93
CA SER A 107 14.97 -6.71 3.87
C SER A 107 16.23 -7.43 3.37
N GLY A 108 16.09 -8.55 2.68
CA GLY A 108 17.18 -9.25 2.01
C GLY A 108 17.86 -8.42 0.92
N ARG A 109 17.21 -7.38 0.40
CA ARG A 109 17.75 -6.42 -0.58
C ARG A 109 18.12 -5.06 0.03
N GLY A 110 18.22 -4.99 1.36
CA GLY A 110 18.79 -3.81 2.05
C GLY A 110 17.79 -2.73 2.41
N TYR A 111 16.50 -3.00 2.40
CA TYR A 111 15.45 -2.10 2.89
C TYR A 111 15.02 -2.50 4.30
N ALA A 112 14.63 -1.56 5.14
CA ALA A 112 13.83 -1.88 6.31
C ALA A 112 12.38 -2.16 5.88
N ALA A 113 11.72 -3.13 6.51
CA ALA A 113 10.34 -3.44 6.20
C ALA A 113 9.55 -3.68 7.49
N TYR A 114 8.39 -3.07 7.62
CA TYR A 114 7.52 -3.24 8.78
C TYR A 114 6.15 -3.75 8.37
N CYS A 115 5.78 -4.92 8.84
CA CYS A 115 4.42 -5.45 8.68
C CYS A 115 3.74 -5.59 10.04
N PHE A 116 2.45 -5.28 10.09
CA PHE A 116 1.71 -5.13 11.33
C PHE A 116 0.30 -5.71 11.22
N ASP A 117 -0.35 -5.89 12.35
CA ASP A 117 -1.75 -6.29 12.43
C ASP A 117 -2.63 -5.06 12.58
N PHE A 118 -3.65 -4.90 11.72
CA PHE A 118 -4.71 -3.93 12.00
C PHE A 118 -5.51 -4.33 13.24
N CYS A 119 -5.90 -3.34 14.05
CA CYS A 119 -6.73 -3.57 15.24
C CYS A 119 -8.11 -4.11 14.85
N GLY A 120 -8.49 -5.25 15.42
CA GLY A 120 -9.79 -5.87 15.18
C GLY A 120 -9.96 -6.50 13.78
N ALA A 121 -8.92 -6.58 12.95
CA ALA A 121 -9.01 -7.16 11.60
C ALA A 121 -9.47 -8.62 11.60
N CYS A 122 -9.06 -9.39 12.60
CA CYS A 122 -9.49 -10.77 12.82
C CYS A 122 -9.17 -11.23 14.25
N ASN A 123 -9.70 -12.40 14.65
CA ASN A 123 -9.48 -12.97 15.98
C ASN A 123 -8.02 -13.34 16.27
N SER A 124 -7.17 -13.47 15.26
CA SER A 124 -5.74 -13.77 15.41
C SER A 124 -4.85 -12.52 15.37
N SER A 125 -5.42 -11.33 15.20
CA SER A 125 -4.69 -10.08 15.36
C SER A 125 -4.14 -9.97 16.79
N LYS A 126 -2.89 -9.59 16.90
CA LYS A 126 -2.23 -9.31 18.18
C LYS A 126 -2.35 -7.84 18.60
N SER A 127 -2.85 -7.00 17.70
CA SER A 127 -3.13 -5.59 18.00
C SER A 127 -4.36 -5.45 18.87
N THR A 128 -4.36 -4.46 19.76
CA THR A 128 -5.44 -4.22 20.73
C THR A 128 -5.89 -2.76 20.72
N GLY A 129 -7.01 -2.48 21.37
CA GLY A 129 -7.60 -1.13 21.45
C GLY A 129 -8.84 -0.94 20.58
N ARG A 130 -9.10 -1.87 19.65
CA ARG A 130 -10.38 -1.97 18.90
C ARG A 130 -10.78 -3.43 18.76
N SER A 131 -12.07 -3.69 18.91
CA SER A 131 -12.66 -5.00 18.65
C SER A 131 -12.95 -5.18 17.14
N THR A 132 -13.26 -6.42 16.74
CA THR A 132 -13.71 -6.72 15.37
C THR A 132 -14.99 -5.99 14.99
N ASP A 133 -15.87 -5.72 15.98
CA ASP A 133 -17.12 -4.99 15.74
C ASP A 133 -16.92 -3.49 15.53
N GLU A 134 -15.80 -2.93 16.00
CA GLU A 134 -15.44 -1.52 15.86
C GLU A 134 -14.53 -1.27 14.64
N MET A 135 -13.92 -2.31 14.09
CA MET A 135 -13.03 -2.20 12.94
C MET A 135 -13.79 -1.75 11.68
N THR A 136 -13.22 -0.80 10.97
CA THR A 136 -13.67 -0.29 9.68
C THR A 136 -12.47 0.01 8.80
N VAL A 137 -12.66 0.26 7.49
CA VAL A 137 -11.58 0.75 6.60
C VAL A 137 -10.96 2.04 7.16
N PHE A 138 -11.75 2.91 7.79
CA PHE A 138 -11.25 4.18 8.30
C PHE A 138 -10.49 4.03 9.61
N THR A 139 -10.85 3.08 10.46
CA THR A 139 -10.03 2.77 11.65
C THR A 139 -8.73 2.07 11.27
N GLU A 140 -8.68 1.31 10.16
CA GLU A 140 -7.44 0.79 9.61
C GLU A 140 -6.56 1.91 9.02
N VAL A 141 -7.16 2.96 8.44
CA VAL A 141 -6.43 4.18 8.04
C VAL A 141 -5.80 4.84 9.27
N GLU A 142 -6.53 5.01 10.38
CA GLU A 142 -5.99 5.54 11.63
C GLU A 142 -4.85 4.68 12.19
N ASP A 143 -4.96 3.34 12.10
CA ASP A 143 -3.89 2.43 12.52
C ASP A 143 -2.62 2.65 11.68
N LEU A 144 -2.75 2.77 10.35
CA LEU A 144 -1.61 3.02 9.47
C LEU A 144 -1.00 4.42 9.72
N GLU A 145 -1.81 5.43 10.05
CA GLU A 145 -1.33 6.76 10.45
C GLU A 145 -0.46 6.69 11.72
N ILE A 146 -0.88 5.91 12.73
CA ILE A 146 -0.11 5.68 13.97
C ILE A 146 1.21 4.98 13.64
N VAL A 147 1.15 3.93 12.82
CA VAL A 147 2.33 3.17 12.39
C VAL A 147 3.33 4.07 11.66
N LEU A 148 2.88 4.84 10.67
CA LEU A 148 3.74 5.75 9.91
C LEU A 148 4.45 6.76 10.80
N GLY A 149 3.73 7.38 11.74
CA GLY A 149 4.30 8.34 12.66
C GLY A 149 5.43 7.76 13.53
N GLN A 150 5.27 6.52 13.99
CA GLN A 150 6.27 5.87 14.83
C GLN A 150 7.43 5.27 14.04
N ILE A 151 7.16 4.57 12.94
CA ILE A 151 8.20 3.95 12.10
C ILE A 151 9.12 5.03 11.54
N ARG A 152 8.57 6.14 11.07
CA ARG A 152 9.34 7.26 10.53
C ARG A 152 10.26 7.90 11.57
N SER A 153 9.93 7.80 12.86
CA SER A 153 10.72 8.36 13.96
C SER A 153 11.88 7.48 14.45
N LEU A 154 12.01 6.24 13.95
CA LEU A 154 13.06 5.33 14.35
C LEU A 154 14.43 5.82 13.86
N ASP A 155 15.45 5.75 14.71
CA ASP A 155 16.82 6.19 14.38
C ASP A 155 17.43 5.49 13.17
N ILE A 156 17.01 4.24 12.91
CA ILE A 156 17.48 3.43 11.78
C ILE A 156 16.79 3.77 10.47
N VAL A 157 15.67 4.52 10.50
CA VAL A 157 14.86 4.83 9.32
C VAL A 157 15.29 6.14 8.70
N ASP A 158 15.41 6.16 7.38
CA ASP A 158 15.51 7.37 6.59
C ASP A 158 14.12 8.01 6.42
N PRO A 159 13.82 9.13 7.10
CA PRO A 159 12.48 9.73 7.07
C PRO A 159 12.09 10.33 5.72
N ASP A 160 13.06 10.52 4.81
CA ASP A 160 12.82 11.03 3.46
C ASP A 160 12.54 9.89 2.45
N ASN A 161 12.76 8.63 2.86
CA ASN A 161 12.56 7.44 2.03
C ASN A 161 11.62 6.44 2.73
N VAL A 162 10.40 6.88 3.02
CA VAL A 162 9.32 6.06 3.59
C VAL A 162 8.34 5.69 2.50
N PHE A 163 8.17 4.39 2.28
CA PHE A 163 7.24 3.84 1.30
C PHE A 163 6.12 3.08 1.99
N VAL A 164 4.99 2.98 1.32
CA VAL A 164 3.85 2.19 1.77
C VAL A 164 3.49 1.13 0.74
N LEU A 165 3.25 -0.09 1.20
CA LEU A 165 2.77 -1.19 0.37
C LEU A 165 1.49 -1.74 0.95
N GLY A 166 0.45 -1.89 0.14
CA GLY A 166 -0.81 -2.48 0.60
C GLY A 166 -1.40 -3.47 -0.39
N SER A 167 -1.95 -4.57 0.13
CA SER A 167 -2.60 -5.60 -0.67
C SER A 167 -4.11 -5.62 -0.43
N SER A 168 -4.91 -5.74 -1.49
CA SER A 168 -6.38 -5.85 -1.41
C SER A 168 -7.02 -4.75 -0.55
N GLN A 169 -7.69 -5.06 0.57
CA GLN A 169 -8.22 -4.06 1.52
C GLN A 169 -7.11 -3.16 2.06
N GLY A 170 -5.95 -3.73 2.43
CA GLY A 170 -4.78 -2.96 2.83
C GLY A 170 -4.30 -2.00 1.74
N GLY A 171 -4.48 -2.34 0.45
CA GLY A 171 -4.22 -1.45 -0.68
C GLY A 171 -5.17 -0.25 -0.73
N LEU A 172 -6.46 -0.44 -0.45
CA LEU A 172 -7.42 0.65 -0.30
C LEU A 172 -7.05 1.56 0.89
N VAL A 173 -6.75 0.96 2.05
CA VAL A 173 -6.31 1.68 3.25
C VAL A 173 -5.05 2.50 2.98
N THR A 174 -4.05 1.88 2.32
CA THR A 174 -2.80 2.53 1.93
C THR A 174 -3.04 3.73 1.03
N ALA A 175 -3.89 3.60 0.01
CA ALA A 175 -4.22 4.70 -0.88
C ALA A 175 -4.89 5.87 -0.12
N LEU A 176 -5.89 5.59 0.72
CA LEU A 176 -6.58 6.60 1.51
C LEU A 176 -5.67 7.30 2.54
N THR A 177 -4.71 6.57 3.10
CA THR A 177 -3.71 7.13 4.01
C THR A 177 -2.74 8.04 3.27
N ALA A 178 -2.26 7.64 2.09
CA ALA A 178 -1.33 8.43 1.29
C ALA A 178 -1.93 9.77 0.85
N GLU A 179 -3.25 9.85 0.60
CA GLU A 179 -3.94 11.12 0.30
C GLU A 179 -3.80 12.14 1.43
N LYS A 180 -3.74 11.69 2.69
CA LYS A 180 -3.64 12.56 3.87
C LYS A 180 -2.18 12.87 4.24
N HIS A 181 -1.24 11.96 3.91
CA HIS A 181 0.15 11.99 4.35
C HIS A 181 1.14 12.06 3.18
N SER A 182 0.77 12.73 2.09
CA SER A 182 1.58 12.81 0.87
C SER A 182 3.00 13.38 1.09
N ALA A 183 3.18 14.24 2.07
CA ALA A 183 4.49 14.80 2.41
C ALA A 183 5.39 13.84 3.19
N ASP A 184 4.82 12.82 3.82
CA ASP A 184 5.52 11.85 4.68
C ASP A 184 5.81 10.53 3.97
N ILE A 185 5.19 10.32 2.80
CA ILE A 185 5.26 9.08 2.02
C ILE A 185 5.94 9.39 0.69
N LYS A 186 7.10 8.78 0.46
CA LYS A 186 7.91 8.94 -0.74
C LYS A 186 7.29 8.28 -1.96
N GLY A 187 6.69 7.11 -1.77
CA GLY A 187 6.10 6.33 -2.84
C GLY A 187 5.11 5.28 -2.35
N MET A 188 4.23 4.82 -3.25
CA MET A 188 3.15 3.89 -2.94
C MET A 188 3.16 2.68 -3.86
N ILE A 189 3.05 1.49 -3.27
CA ILE A 189 3.00 0.21 -3.97
C ILE A 189 1.66 -0.45 -3.66
N LEU A 190 0.87 -0.75 -4.67
CA LEU A 190 -0.46 -1.34 -4.49
C LEU A 190 -0.55 -2.69 -5.18
N PHE A 191 -0.85 -3.72 -4.41
CA PHE A 191 -1.14 -5.06 -4.90
C PHE A 191 -2.64 -5.28 -4.96
N TYR A 192 -3.19 -5.44 -6.17
CA TYR A 192 -4.62 -5.71 -6.41
C TYR A 192 -5.57 -4.96 -5.44
N PRO A 193 -5.46 -3.60 -5.33
CA PRO A 193 -6.14 -2.82 -4.30
C PRO A 193 -7.66 -2.94 -4.42
N ALA A 194 -8.34 -3.15 -3.29
CA ALA A 194 -9.79 -3.39 -3.25
C ALA A 194 -10.62 -2.10 -3.44
N PHE A 195 -10.37 -1.35 -4.52
CA PHE A 195 -11.12 -0.13 -4.83
C PHE A 195 -12.60 -0.39 -5.18
N ASN A 196 -12.97 -1.67 -5.40
CA ASN A 196 -14.36 -2.12 -5.56
C ASN A 196 -15.09 -2.35 -4.23
N MET A 197 -14.46 -2.15 -3.07
CA MET A 197 -15.04 -2.50 -1.77
C MET A 197 -16.44 -1.90 -1.55
N PRO A 198 -16.71 -0.61 -1.83
CA PRO A 198 -18.04 -0.04 -1.67
C PRO A 198 -19.09 -0.74 -2.55
N GLU A 199 -18.77 -0.98 -3.81
CA GLU A 199 -19.65 -1.66 -4.76
C GLU A 199 -19.92 -3.10 -4.32
N LEU A 200 -18.88 -3.79 -3.87
CA LEU A 200 -18.94 -5.14 -3.35
C LEU A 200 -19.89 -5.22 -2.16
N ILE A 201 -19.70 -4.38 -1.16
CA ILE A 201 -20.53 -4.29 0.05
C ILE A 201 -21.98 -3.91 -0.31
N SER A 202 -22.19 -2.92 -1.19
CA SER A 202 -23.50 -2.50 -1.62
C SER A 202 -24.29 -3.62 -2.32
N LYS A 203 -23.66 -4.43 -3.16
CA LYS A 203 -24.26 -5.59 -3.79
C LYS A 203 -24.74 -6.63 -2.77
N PHE A 204 -23.96 -6.87 -1.72
CA PHE A 204 -24.33 -7.82 -0.66
C PHE A 204 -25.45 -7.31 0.23
N THR A 205 -25.52 -6.00 0.52
CA THR A 205 -26.59 -5.41 1.32
C THR A 205 -27.92 -5.38 0.56
N SER A 206 -27.88 -5.24 -0.77
CA SER A 206 -29.06 -5.12 -1.62
C SER A 206 -29.72 -6.48 -1.95
N SER A 207 -28.94 -7.55 -1.96
CA SER A 207 -29.46 -8.91 -2.16
C SER A 207 -29.87 -9.50 -0.82
N SER A 208 -31.19 -9.55 -0.57
CA SER A 208 -31.80 -10.11 0.63
C SER A 208 -31.17 -11.44 1.09
N GLY A 209 -30.14 -11.35 1.92
CA GLY A 209 -29.77 -12.35 2.93
C GLY A 209 -29.16 -13.68 2.50
N THR A 210 -28.91 -13.98 1.23
CA THR A 210 -28.41 -15.30 0.79
C THR A 210 -27.21 -15.27 -0.15
N GLY A 211 -26.50 -14.14 -0.26
CA GLY A 211 -25.32 -14.01 -1.11
C GLY A 211 -24.11 -14.71 -0.47
N SER A 212 -23.74 -15.88 -0.97
CA SER A 212 -22.43 -16.47 -0.73
C SER A 212 -21.44 -15.93 -1.75
N PHE A 213 -20.26 -15.52 -1.29
CA PHE A 213 -19.13 -15.23 -2.17
C PHE A 213 -18.77 -16.51 -2.94
N PRO A 214 -18.59 -16.47 -4.27
CA PRO A 214 -17.99 -17.58 -4.98
C PRO A 214 -16.58 -17.81 -4.43
N GLY A 215 -16.35 -18.94 -3.77
CA GLY A 215 -15.05 -19.30 -3.19
C GLY A 215 -14.92 -19.13 -1.68
N TRP A 216 -15.86 -18.50 -0.98
CA TRP A 216 -15.83 -18.40 0.47
C TRP A 216 -16.67 -19.51 1.12
N GLN A 217 -16.03 -20.43 1.83
CA GLN A 217 -16.68 -21.47 2.65
C GLN A 217 -16.41 -21.19 4.13
N GLY A 218 -17.05 -20.19 4.71
CA GLY A 218 -16.89 -19.89 6.13
C GLY A 218 -18.18 -19.43 6.79
N GLY A 219 -18.76 -20.26 7.65
CA GLY A 219 -19.69 -19.91 8.71
C GLY A 219 -21.17 -20.00 8.38
N THR A 220 -21.91 -20.66 9.28
CA THR A 220 -23.39 -20.82 9.28
C THR A 220 -24.04 -19.67 10.08
N GLY A 221 -24.03 -18.46 9.55
CA GLY A 221 -24.73 -17.31 10.16
C GLY A 221 -25.52 -16.53 9.10
N SER A 222 -26.60 -15.89 9.46
CA SER A 222 -27.39 -15.03 8.60
C SER A 222 -26.79 -13.62 8.54
N GLY A 223 -26.58 -13.08 7.32
CA GLY A 223 -26.09 -11.71 7.11
C GLY A 223 -24.57 -11.57 6.94
N PHE A 224 -24.06 -10.36 7.03
CA PHE A 224 -22.64 -10.01 6.86
C PHE A 224 -21.68 -10.69 7.86
N GLY A 225 -22.18 -11.18 9.00
CA GLY A 225 -21.41 -11.97 9.96
C GLY A 225 -20.73 -13.20 9.37
N ASN A 226 -21.19 -13.72 8.24
CA ASN A 226 -20.54 -14.80 7.50
C ASN A 226 -19.23 -14.38 6.81
N MET A 227 -19.07 -13.10 6.55
CA MET A 227 -17.84 -12.51 5.97
C MET A 227 -16.91 -11.96 7.05
N GLY A 228 -17.26 -12.07 8.34
CA GLY A 228 -16.49 -11.47 9.43
C GLY A 228 -16.52 -9.94 9.44
N MET A 229 -17.48 -9.33 8.70
CA MET A 229 -17.63 -7.87 8.63
C MET A 229 -18.75 -7.43 9.58
N SER A 230 -18.45 -6.44 10.43
CA SER A 230 -19.42 -5.84 11.33
C SER A 230 -20.37 -4.88 10.61
N ASP A 231 -21.49 -4.53 11.25
CA ASP A 231 -22.37 -3.47 10.77
C ASP A 231 -21.64 -2.11 10.69
N ALA A 232 -20.69 -1.84 11.59
CA ALA A 232 -19.87 -0.66 11.55
C ALA A 232 -19.02 -0.62 10.26
N PHE A 233 -18.35 -1.73 9.92
CA PHE A 233 -17.59 -1.84 8.68
C PHE A 233 -18.46 -1.57 7.46
N VAL A 234 -19.56 -2.31 7.34
CA VAL A 234 -20.50 -2.20 6.21
C VAL A 234 -21.01 -0.77 6.05
N ASN A 235 -21.51 -0.17 7.15
CA ASN A 235 -22.08 1.18 7.10
C ASN A 235 -21.04 2.26 6.83
N SER A 236 -19.76 2.03 7.16
CA SER A 236 -18.69 2.99 6.90
C SER A 236 -18.32 3.10 5.42
N ILE A 237 -18.46 2.01 4.63
CA ILE A 237 -17.87 1.94 3.30
C ILE A 237 -18.87 1.76 2.15
N LYS A 238 -20.10 1.24 2.41
CA LYS A 238 -21.05 0.86 1.35
C LYS A 238 -21.43 1.98 0.37
N ASP A 239 -21.45 3.22 0.84
CA ASP A 239 -21.84 4.39 0.05
C ASP A 239 -20.63 5.32 -0.21
N TYR A 240 -19.40 4.87 0.07
CA TYR A 240 -18.21 5.67 -0.08
C TYR A 240 -17.72 5.70 -1.52
N ASP A 241 -17.52 6.88 -2.07
CA ASP A 241 -16.92 7.05 -3.41
C ASP A 241 -15.39 7.10 -3.30
N VAL A 242 -14.74 5.96 -3.50
CA VAL A 242 -13.28 5.85 -3.46
C VAL A 242 -12.63 6.81 -4.46
N TYR A 243 -13.15 6.87 -5.69
CA TYR A 243 -12.55 7.65 -6.77
C TYR A 243 -12.78 9.17 -6.66
N ALA A 244 -13.68 9.60 -5.80
CA ALA A 244 -13.80 11.00 -5.41
C ALA A 244 -12.82 11.39 -4.30
N ASN A 245 -12.21 10.40 -3.63
CA ASN A 245 -11.34 10.60 -2.47
C ASN A 245 -9.89 10.11 -2.68
N ILE A 246 -9.52 9.81 -3.91
CA ILE A 246 -8.13 9.50 -4.33
C ILE A 246 -7.74 10.40 -5.51
N GLY A 247 -6.42 10.57 -5.73
CA GLY A 247 -5.84 11.29 -6.87
C GLY A 247 -5.19 12.63 -6.51
N THR A 248 -5.13 12.98 -5.23
CA THR A 248 -4.38 14.18 -4.78
C THR A 248 -2.94 13.87 -4.38
N TYR A 249 -2.62 12.60 -4.10
CA TYR A 249 -1.26 12.15 -3.90
C TYR A 249 -0.46 12.27 -5.21
N GLN A 250 0.69 12.97 -5.16
CA GLN A 250 1.44 13.37 -6.34
C GLN A 250 2.75 12.62 -6.52
N ASN A 251 3.19 11.86 -5.50
CA ASN A 251 4.42 11.08 -5.59
C ASN A 251 4.17 9.79 -6.38
N ASP A 252 5.24 9.09 -6.72
CA ASP A 252 5.18 7.94 -7.61
C ASP A 252 4.40 6.75 -7.03
N ILE A 253 3.69 6.07 -7.90
CA ILE A 253 2.82 4.94 -7.55
C ILE A 253 3.03 3.82 -8.55
N ILE A 254 3.21 2.60 -8.04
CA ILE A 254 3.04 1.40 -8.87
C ILE A 254 1.86 0.57 -8.39
N ILE A 255 1.09 0.06 -9.33
CA ILE A 255 -0.03 -0.85 -9.09
C ILE A 255 0.26 -2.15 -9.81
N LEU A 256 0.31 -3.27 -9.10
CA LEU A 256 0.45 -4.59 -9.69
C LEU A 256 -0.86 -5.35 -9.50
N HIS A 257 -1.41 -5.88 -10.59
CA HIS A 257 -2.74 -6.49 -10.55
C HIS A 257 -2.83 -7.68 -11.50
N GLY A 258 -3.35 -8.80 -11.00
CA GLY A 258 -3.56 -10.00 -11.81
C GLY A 258 -4.67 -9.83 -12.85
N THR A 259 -4.41 -10.24 -14.10
CA THR A 259 -5.42 -10.11 -15.18
C THR A 259 -6.60 -11.08 -15.05
N ASN A 260 -6.47 -12.11 -14.21
CA ASN A 260 -7.53 -13.10 -13.90
C ASN A 260 -8.07 -12.93 -12.46
N ASP A 261 -7.91 -11.73 -11.89
CA ASP A 261 -8.46 -11.45 -10.57
C ASP A 261 -10.00 -11.36 -10.65
N PHE A 262 -10.69 -12.38 -10.08
CA PHE A 262 -12.14 -12.46 -10.06
C PHE A 262 -12.77 -11.78 -8.83
N LEU A 263 -11.96 -11.47 -7.80
CA LEU A 263 -12.43 -10.81 -6.57
C LEU A 263 -12.41 -9.29 -6.72
N VAL A 264 -11.32 -8.77 -7.28
CA VAL A 264 -11.15 -7.37 -7.64
C VAL A 264 -10.76 -7.32 -9.12
N ASP A 265 -11.69 -7.03 -10.00
CA ASP A 265 -11.44 -6.90 -11.43
C ASP A 265 -10.38 -5.80 -11.68
N ILE A 266 -9.40 -6.07 -12.52
CA ILE A 266 -8.29 -5.16 -12.84
C ILE A 266 -8.75 -3.77 -13.31
N LYS A 267 -9.95 -3.66 -13.88
CA LYS A 267 -10.56 -2.38 -14.29
C LYS A 267 -10.64 -1.34 -13.16
N TYR A 268 -10.67 -1.78 -11.90
CA TYR A 268 -10.67 -0.85 -10.77
C TYR A 268 -9.30 -0.20 -10.56
N SER A 269 -8.22 -0.93 -10.88
CA SER A 269 -6.86 -0.35 -10.94
C SER A 269 -6.66 0.51 -12.16
N GLU A 270 -7.19 0.13 -13.33
CA GLU A 270 -7.17 0.96 -14.55
C GLU A 270 -7.84 2.31 -14.28
N LYS A 271 -9.00 2.31 -13.62
CA LYS A 271 -9.69 3.55 -13.23
C LYS A 271 -8.90 4.38 -12.20
N ALA A 272 -8.12 3.74 -11.31
CA ALA A 272 -7.26 4.45 -10.36
C ALA A 272 -6.09 5.16 -11.06
N VAL A 273 -5.50 4.55 -12.09
CA VAL A 273 -4.47 5.20 -12.91
C VAL A 273 -5.00 6.48 -13.59
N GLU A 274 -6.28 6.50 -14.00
CA GLU A 274 -6.88 7.72 -14.54
C GLU A 274 -6.98 8.86 -13.51
N LYS A 275 -6.92 8.54 -12.20
CA LYS A 275 -6.99 9.51 -11.11
C LYS A 275 -5.63 9.98 -10.63
N TYR A 276 -4.63 9.13 -10.70
CA TYR A 276 -3.29 9.40 -10.22
C TYR A 276 -2.34 9.78 -11.36
N PRO A 277 -1.82 11.02 -11.40
CA PRO A 277 -0.96 11.46 -12.52
C PRO A 277 0.33 10.67 -12.69
N SER A 278 0.84 10.09 -11.59
CA SER A 278 2.12 9.38 -11.52
C SER A 278 1.99 7.86 -11.41
N ALA A 279 0.76 7.31 -11.49
CA ALA A 279 0.57 5.88 -11.32
C ALA A 279 0.89 5.08 -12.57
N VAL A 280 1.64 3.99 -12.39
CA VAL A 280 1.90 2.99 -13.42
C VAL A 280 1.24 1.68 -13.00
N LEU A 281 0.44 1.10 -13.91
CA LEU A 281 -0.19 -0.22 -13.71
C LEU A 281 0.61 -1.30 -14.46
N TYR A 282 1.01 -2.33 -13.72
CA TYR A 282 1.62 -3.53 -14.26
C TYR A 282 0.63 -4.70 -14.22
N PRO A 283 0.03 -5.08 -15.36
CA PRO A 283 -0.85 -6.25 -15.44
C PRO A 283 -0.05 -7.55 -15.31
N ILE A 284 -0.29 -8.32 -14.28
CA ILE A 284 0.35 -9.62 -14.07
C ILE A 284 -0.46 -10.69 -14.81
N GLN A 285 0.05 -11.12 -15.96
CA GLN A 285 -0.66 -12.03 -16.86
C GLN A 285 -1.02 -13.37 -16.21
N GLY A 286 -2.30 -13.71 -16.24
CA GLY A 286 -2.84 -14.94 -15.65
C GLY A 286 -2.86 -14.95 -14.12
N GLY A 287 -2.39 -13.90 -13.46
CA GLY A 287 -2.46 -13.76 -12.00
C GLY A 287 -3.92 -13.60 -11.54
N SER A 288 -4.30 -14.32 -10.49
CA SER A 288 -5.56 -14.15 -9.78
C SER A 288 -5.40 -13.17 -8.61
N HIS A 289 -6.39 -13.08 -7.74
CA HIS A 289 -6.25 -12.33 -6.47
C HIS A 289 -5.15 -12.98 -5.61
N GLY A 290 -4.14 -12.22 -5.21
CA GLY A 290 -2.93 -12.75 -4.57
C GLY A 290 -1.88 -13.28 -5.56
N PHE A 291 -2.00 -12.98 -6.86
CA PHE A 291 -1.08 -13.35 -7.94
C PHE A 291 -0.96 -14.86 -8.23
N ASN A 292 -1.83 -15.70 -7.69
CA ASN A 292 -1.80 -17.14 -7.93
C ASN A 292 -2.36 -17.52 -9.29
N ASN A 293 -1.87 -18.60 -9.88
CA ASN A 293 -2.36 -19.13 -11.17
C ASN A 293 -3.55 -20.08 -11.04
N GLU A 294 -3.82 -20.61 -9.86
CA GLU A 294 -4.74 -21.72 -9.71
C GLU A 294 -6.16 -21.29 -9.34
N ASN A 295 -7.12 -21.98 -9.93
CA ASN A 295 -8.53 -21.94 -9.58
C ASN A 295 -8.69 -22.22 -8.09
N LEU A 296 -9.04 -21.21 -7.37
CA LEU A 296 -9.14 -21.14 -5.94
C LEU A 296 -10.03 -22.22 -5.32
N ASN A 297 -9.44 -23.24 -4.84
CA ASN A 297 -10.03 -24.07 -3.81
C ASN A 297 -9.60 -23.64 -2.40
N GLY A 298 -9.41 -22.35 -2.18
CA GLY A 298 -9.18 -21.83 -0.84
C GLY A 298 -8.43 -20.49 -0.82
N MET A 299 -8.91 -19.58 -0.02
CA MET A 299 -8.27 -18.29 0.28
C MET A 299 -6.93 -18.45 1.05
N ALA A 300 -6.50 -19.66 1.32
CA ALA A 300 -5.22 -19.96 1.97
C ALA A 300 -3.99 -19.59 1.12
N SER A 301 -4.21 -19.26 -0.15
CA SER A 301 -3.19 -18.94 -1.13
C SER A 301 -3.06 -17.44 -1.42
N MET A 302 -3.66 -16.58 -0.59
CA MET A 302 -3.52 -15.11 -0.74
C MET A 302 -2.16 -14.58 -0.25
N VAL A 303 -1.25 -15.44 0.14
CA VAL A 303 0.06 -15.09 0.69
C VAL A 303 1.11 -16.01 0.10
N GLY A 304 2.16 -15.43 -0.47
CA GLY A 304 3.23 -16.22 -1.10
C GLY A 304 2.73 -16.87 -2.39
N GLY A 305 2.31 -16.09 -3.37
CA GLY A 305 1.81 -16.57 -4.65
C GLY A 305 2.94 -17.10 -5.53
N GLU A 306 2.62 -18.05 -6.44
CA GLU A 306 3.56 -18.56 -7.44
C GLU A 306 4.17 -17.46 -8.32
N LYS A 307 3.56 -16.26 -8.33
CA LYS A 307 4.03 -15.11 -9.11
C LYS A 307 4.78 -14.07 -8.29
N ASP A 308 5.11 -14.35 -7.04
CA ASP A 308 5.90 -13.39 -6.23
C ASP A 308 7.27 -13.13 -6.88
N ASP A 309 7.90 -14.15 -7.48
CA ASP A 309 9.14 -13.98 -8.24
C ASP A 309 8.97 -13.12 -9.51
N VAL A 310 7.74 -13.01 -10.03
CA VAL A 310 7.41 -12.12 -11.17
C VAL A 310 7.10 -10.70 -10.69
N VAL A 311 6.51 -10.56 -9.50
CA VAL A 311 6.01 -9.29 -8.95
C VAL A 311 7.12 -8.49 -8.29
N MET A 312 7.99 -9.14 -7.51
CA MET A 312 9.02 -8.46 -6.75
C MET A 312 10.07 -7.71 -7.58
N PRO A 313 10.49 -8.17 -8.78
CA PRO A 313 11.35 -7.38 -9.64
C PRO A 313 10.81 -5.97 -9.95
N TYR A 314 9.51 -5.83 -10.26
CA TYR A 314 8.90 -4.51 -10.48
C TYR A 314 8.95 -3.63 -9.22
N VAL A 315 8.81 -4.23 -8.05
CA VAL A 315 8.91 -3.51 -6.76
C VAL A 315 10.33 -3.03 -6.52
N PHE A 316 11.35 -3.87 -6.81
CA PHE A 316 12.74 -3.50 -6.62
C PHE A 316 13.19 -2.42 -7.59
N ASP A 317 12.86 -2.54 -8.88
CA ASP A 317 13.15 -1.52 -9.89
C ASP A 317 12.56 -0.16 -9.47
N TYR A 318 11.29 -0.16 -9.06
CA TYR A 318 10.62 1.03 -8.56
C TYR A 318 11.32 1.65 -7.32
N LEU A 319 11.67 0.82 -6.34
CA LEU A 319 12.34 1.30 -5.12
C LEU A 319 13.75 1.81 -5.43
N ALA A 320 14.49 1.16 -6.32
CA ALA A 320 15.82 1.58 -6.76
C ALA A 320 15.75 2.95 -7.46
N GLU A 321 14.80 3.14 -8.38
CA GLU A 321 14.57 4.44 -9.02
C GLU A 321 14.25 5.55 -8.01
N CYS A 322 13.35 5.28 -7.06
CA CYS A 322 12.95 6.27 -6.06
C CYS A 322 14.02 6.61 -5.04
N THR A 323 14.89 5.65 -4.68
CA THR A 323 15.94 5.83 -3.65
C THR A 323 17.30 6.17 -4.23
N GLY A 324 17.52 5.93 -5.53
CA GLY A 324 18.83 6.01 -6.17
C GLY A 324 19.80 4.92 -5.69
N GLN A 325 19.30 3.87 -5.05
CA GLN A 325 20.10 2.71 -4.69
C GLN A 325 20.26 1.82 -5.92
N PRO A 326 21.43 1.25 -6.20
CA PRO A 326 21.58 0.24 -7.26
C PRO A 326 20.84 -1.03 -6.87
N ASP A 327 20.30 -1.72 -7.91
CA ASP A 327 19.64 -3.03 -7.79
C ASP A 327 20.56 -4.12 -7.20
#